data_88c850787c0346f1c581210ab58f0632
#
_entry.id   88c850787c0346f1c581210ab58f0632
#
_cell.length_a   1.000
_cell.length_b   1.000
_cell.length_c   1.000
_cell.angle_alpha   90.00
_cell.angle_beta   90.00
_cell.angle_gamma   90.00
#
_symmetry.space_group_name_H-M   'P 1'
#
loop_
_entity.id
_entity.type
_entity.pdbx_description
1 polymer ?
#
loop_
_entity_poly.entity_id
_entity_poly.type
_entity_poly.pdbx_seq_one_letter_code
_entity_poly.pdbx_strand_id
1 'polypeptide(L)'
;HVPGAAALREAAGRVCGVRYGAPSYSLSGRSVTLQLSAVPQICVRCGGYSASGHAGEENGDAYAFFDSANAFAYAVLCDGMGSGCQAALTARIGCLLLEKLLRGGNDRTVSLGMLNSFLRAKQTECSCTVDLLELDLLQSRATLVKSGAAASFLLRQGRLFAIASAAAPLGILKSVHAEQTAFALCPGDILVLLS
;
A
#
# COMPACT_ATOMS: atom_id res chain seq x y z
N HIS A 1 -17.51 -38.71 11.19
CA HIS A 1 -18.28 -37.84 10.28
C HIS A 1 -17.39 -36.66 9.96
N VAL A 2 -16.85 -36.59 8.75
CA VAL A 2 -16.16 -35.39 8.28
C VAL A 2 -17.23 -34.36 7.89
N PRO A 3 -17.22 -33.15 8.46
CA PRO A 3 -18.16 -32.10 8.07
C PRO A 3 -18.07 -31.83 6.56
N GLY A 4 -19.20 -31.53 5.93
CA GLY A 4 -19.22 -31.21 4.51
C GLY A 4 -18.36 -29.95 4.22
N ALA A 5 -17.79 -29.86 3.03
CA ALA A 5 -16.91 -28.75 2.60
C ALA A 5 -17.54 -27.36 2.83
N ALA A 6 -18.85 -27.23 2.63
CA ALA A 6 -19.57 -25.98 2.87
C ALA A 6 -19.59 -25.57 4.36
N ALA A 7 -19.83 -26.54 5.25
CA ALA A 7 -19.86 -26.30 6.69
C ALA A 7 -18.47 -25.92 7.23
N LEU A 8 -17.41 -26.57 6.74
CA LEU A 8 -16.02 -26.24 7.12
C LEU A 8 -15.65 -24.82 6.67
N ARG A 9 -15.99 -24.46 5.43
CA ARG A 9 -15.76 -23.11 4.90
C ARG A 9 -16.47 -22.05 5.72
N GLU A 10 -17.74 -22.29 6.05
CA GLU A 10 -18.54 -21.34 6.82
C GLU A 10 -18.05 -21.22 8.27
N ALA A 11 -17.68 -22.32 8.91
CA ALA A 11 -17.11 -22.31 10.25
C ALA A 11 -15.76 -21.57 10.28
N ALA A 12 -14.87 -21.84 9.33
CA ALA A 12 -13.60 -21.11 9.20
C ALA A 12 -13.84 -19.63 8.96
N GLY A 13 -14.79 -19.27 8.10
CA GLY A 13 -15.15 -17.88 7.82
C GLY A 13 -15.62 -17.13 9.06
N ARG A 14 -16.45 -17.75 9.89
CA ARG A 14 -16.91 -17.16 11.16
C ARG A 14 -15.77 -16.95 12.16
N VAL A 15 -14.86 -17.90 12.28
CA VAL A 15 -13.74 -17.82 13.24
C VAL A 15 -12.68 -16.82 12.79
N CYS A 16 -12.31 -16.83 11.50
CA CYS A 16 -11.22 -15.99 10.98
C CYS A 16 -11.69 -14.60 10.49
N GLY A 17 -13.00 -14.35 10.38
CA GLY A 17 -13.54 -13.08 9.90
C GLY A 17 -13.29 -12.81 8.41
N VAL A 18 -12.95 -13.84 7.62
CA VAL A 18 -12.67 -13.74 6.18
C VAL A 18 -13.51 -14.71 5.38
N ARG A 19 -13.76 -14.40 4.11
CA ARG A 19 -14.43 -15.32 3.19
C ARG A 19 -13.42 -16.31 2.63
N TYR A 20 -13.81 -17.60 2.57
CA TYR A 20 -13.03 -18.66 1.95
C TYR A 20 -13.69 -19.16 0.67
N GLY A 21 -12.85 -19.52 -0.31
CA GLY A 21 -13.27 -20.20 -1.53
C GLY A 21 -13.60 -21.68 -1.30
N ALA A 22 -13.85 -22.39 -2.40
CA ALA A 22 -14.04 -23.82 -2.36
C ALA A 22 -12.79 -24.50 -1.80
N PRO A 23 -12.94 -25.45 -0.84
CA PRO A 23 -11.78 -26.17 -0.29
C PRO A 23 -11.18 -27.11 -1.33
N SER A 24 -9.85 -27.22 -1.31
CA SER A 24 -9.13 -28.29 -2.00
C SER A 24 -8.70 -29.36 -1.01
N TYR A 25 -8.63 -30.61 -1.47
CA TYR A 25 -8.27 -31.76 -0.66
C TYR A 25 -7.04 -32.43 -1.26
N SER A 26 -6.08 -32.78 -0.41
CA SER A 26 -4.98 -33.65 -0.79
C SER A 26 -4.91 -34.85 0.15
N LEU A 27 -4.62 -36.02 -0.43
CA LEU A 27 -4.49 -37.27 0.31
C LEU A 27 -3.01 -37.67 0.33
N SER A 28 -2.48 -37.94 1.52
CA SER A 28 -1.12 -38.45 1.69
C SER A 28 -1.15 -39.58 2.72
N GLY A 29 -1.04 -40.83 2.25
CA GLY A 29 -1.17 -42.00 3.09
C GLY A 29 -2.52 -42.06 3.78
N ARG A 30 -2.53 -42.00 5.13
CA ARG A 30 -3.75 -41.95 5.97
C ARG A 30 -4.23 -40.54 6.34
N SER A 31 -3.53 -39.51 5.87
CA SER A 31 -3.84 -38.12 6.19
C SER A 31 -4.59 -37.45 5.06
N VAL A 32 -5.62 -36.71 5.43
CA VAL A 32 -6.37 -35.83 4.53
C VAL A 32 -6.01 -34.39 4.90
N THR A 33 -5.43 -33.66 3.97
CA THR A 33 -5.18 -32.21 4.13
C THR A 33 -6.27 -31.43 3.42
N LEU A 34 -6.93 -30.56 4.17
CA LEU A 34 -7.90 -29.59 3.65
C LEU A 34 -7.23 -28.23 3.56
N GLN A 35 -7.26 -27.63 2.38
CA GLN A 35 -6.77 -26.28 2.16
C GLN A 35 -7.93 -25.34 1.85
N LEU A 36 -8.04 -24.27 2.61
CA LEU A 36 -8.97 -23.17 2.42
C LEU A 36 -8.18 -21.93 2.01
N SER A 37 -8.49 -21.35 0.87
CA SER A 37 -7.90 -20.08 0.40
C SER A 37 -8.87 -18.95 0.67
N ALA A 38 -8.40 -17.89 1.35
CA ALA A 38 -9.17 -16.67 1.56
C ALA A 38 -9.44 -15.97 0.21
N VAL A 39 -10.62 -15.41 0.07
CA VAL A 39 -11.07 -14.74 -1.17
C VAL A 39 -11.24 -13.25 -0.92
N PRO A 40 -10.59 -12.38 -1.71
CA PRO A 40 -10.79 -10.94 -1.63
C PRO A 40 -12.27 -10.55 -1.72
N GLN A 41 -12.67 -9.58 -0.91
CA GLN A 41 -14.04 -9.06 -0.91
C GLN A 41 -14.22 -7.93 -1.93
N ILE A 42 -13.11 -7.30 -2.30
CA ILE A 42 -13.07 -6.18 -3.24
C ILE A 42 -12.02 -6.45 -4.31
N CYS A 43 -12.22 -5.83 -5.46
CA CYS A 43 -11.27 -5.77 -6.55
C CYS A 43 -10.88 -4.30 -6.77
N VAL A 44 -9.61 -4.03 -6.97
CA VAL A 44 -9.08 -2.68 -7.15
C VAL A 44 -8.54 -2.54 -8.57
N ARG A 45 -8.77 -1.39 -9.18
CA ARG A 45 -8.13 -0.97 -10.42
C ARG A 45 -7.28 0.25 -10.13
N CYS A 46 -6.05 0.25 -10.61
CA CYS A 46 -5.12 1.36 -10.44
C CYS A 46 -4.75 1.95 -11.80
N GLY A 47 -4.49 3.24 -11.80
CA GLY A 47 -3.95 3.96 -12.94
C GLY A 47 -3.16 5.17 -12.45
N GLY A 48 -2.12 5.56 -13.15
CA GLY A 48 -1.29 6.70 -12.79
C GLY A 48 -0.84 7.45 -14.03
N TYR A 49 -0.60 8.73 -13.86
CA TYR A 49 -0.03 9.60 -14.87
C TYR A 49 1.03 10.48 -14.22
N SER A 50 2.12 10.73 -14.92
CA SER A 50 3.21 11.59 -14.48
C SER A 50 3.67 12.44 -15.65
N ALA A 51 3.88 13.73 -15.39
CA ALA A 51 4.38 14.67 -16.38
C ALA A 51 5.42 15.59 -15.74
N SER A 52 6.46 15.95 -16.52
CA SER A 52 7.37 17.01 -16.11
C SER A 52 6.72 18.37 -16.26
N GLY A 53 6.97 19.27 -15.31
CA GLY A 53 6.49 20.65 -15.36
C GLY A 53 7.16 21.49 -16.46
N HIS A 54 8.35 21.13 -16.91
CA HIS A 54 9.12 21.79 -17.96
C HIS A 54 9.63 20.80 -18.98
N ALA A 55 9.56 21.17 -20.25
CA ALA A 55 10.06 20.33 -21.34
C ALA A 55 11.58 20.08 -21.21
N GLY A 56 11.95 18.81 -21.19
CA GLY A 56 13.35 18.40 -21.09
C GLY A 56 13.89 18.20 -19.66
N GLU A 57 13.10 18.49 -18.62
CA GLU A 57 13.44 18.17 -17.24
C GLU A 57 12.89 16.81 -16.81
N GLU A 58 13.64 16.10 -15.95
CA GLU A 58 13.13 14.87 -15.34
C GLU A 58 12.07 15.21 -14.27
N ASN A 59 10.99 14.44 -14.28
CA ASN A 59 9.97 14.56 -13.23
C ASN A 59 10.51 14.03 -11.90
N GLY A 60 10.37 14.84 -10.83
CA GLY A 60 10.74 14.49 -9.46
C GLY A 60 9.85 13.44 -8.81
N ASP A 61 8.74 13.08 -9.44
CA ASP A 61 7.76 12.12 -8.91
C ASP A 61 8.02 10.69 -9.37
N ALA A 62 7.68 9.74 -8.53
CA ALA A 62 7.59 8.34 -8.88
C ALA A 62 6.38 7.70 -8.20
N TYR A 63 5.74 6.76 -8.88
CA TYR A 63 4.67 5.98 -8.30
C TYR A 63 4.79 4.49 -8.63
N ALA A 64 4.20 3.66 -7.80
CA ALA A 64 4.15 2.22 -8.01
C ALA A 64 2.80 1.64 -7.54
N PHE A 65 2.30 0.65 -8.28
CA PHE A 65 1.17 -0.18 -7.88
C PHE A 65 1.62 -1.63 -7.83
N PHE A 66 1.30 -2.32 -6.74
CA PHE A 66 1.69 -3.72 -6.59
C PHE A 66 0.82 -4.45 -5.57
N ASP A 67 0.80 -5.78 -5.66
CA ASP A 67 0.13 -6.66 -4.72
C ASP A 67 1.17 -7.43 -3.89
N SER A 68 0.77 -7.85 -2.70
CA SER A 68 1.53 -8.80 -1.88
C SER A 68 0.81 -10.15 -1.76
N ALA A 69 1.56 -11.17 -1.31
CA ALA A 69 1.05 -12.54 -1.17
C ALA A 69 -0.12 -12.68 -0.18
N ASN A 70 -0.32 -11.69 0.71
CA ASN A 70 -1.33 -11.73 1.78
C ASN A 70 -2.64 -11.01 1.41
N ALA A 71 -2.95 -10.90 0.12
CA ALA A 71 -4.12 -10.18 -0.40
C ALA A 71 -4.16 -8.69 -0.01
N PHE A 72 -3.00 -8.07 0.12
CA PHE A 72 -2.86 -6.63 0.17
C PHE A 72 -2.51 -6.09 -1.21
N ALA A 73 -3.13 -4.96 -1.57
CA ALA A 73 -2.72 -4.14 -2.70
C ALA A 73 -2.18 -2.81 -2.19
N TYR A 74 -1.19 -2.28 -2.89
CA TYR A 74 -0.50 -1.05 -2.50
C TYR A 74 -0.45 -0.06 -3.66
N ALA A 75 -0.59 1.22 -3.32
CA ALA A 75 -0.20 2.34 -4.16
C ALA A 75 0.81 3.20 -3.39
N VAL A 76 1.93 3.49 -4.00
CA VAL A 76 2.97 4.36 -3.45
C VAL A 76 3.16 5.52 -4.40
N LEU A 77 3.18 6.74 -3.85
CA LEU A 77 3.57 7.95 -4.55
C LEU A 77 4.68 8.62 -3.74
N CYS A 78 5.80 8.89 -4.38
CA CYS A 78 6.93 9.61 -3.81
C CYS A 78 7.24 10.84 -4.67
N ASP A 79 7.41 11.98 -4.04
CA ASP A 79 7.91 13.20 -4.66
C ASP A 79 9.26 13.56 -4.01
N GLY A 80 10.32 13.54 -4.81
CA GLY A 80 11.68 13.85 -4.38
C GLY A 80 11.86 15.34 -4.22
N MET A 81 12.27 15.78 -3.04
CA MET A 81 12.51 17.19 -2.74
C MET A 81 13.64 17.77 -3.59
N GLY A 82 13.41 18.97 -4.13
CA GLY A 82 14.32 19.64 -5.04
C GLY A 82 13.88 19.55 -6.50
N SER A 83 14.83 19.57 -7.42
CA SER A 83 14.54 19.51 -8.87
C SER A 83 15.55 18.64 -9.62
N GLY A 84 15.17 18.25 -10.84
CA GLY A 84 16.03 17.53 -11.77
C GLY A 84 16.33 16.09 -11.36
N CYS A 85 17.46 15.58 -11.84
CA CYS A 85 17.84 14.19 -11.76
C CYS A 85 17.94 13.65 -10.31
N GLN A 86 18.36 14.47 -9.35
CA GLN A 86 18.50 14.07 -7.95
C GLN A 86 17.15 13.83 -7.27
N ALA A 87 16.19 14.69 -7.50
CA ALA A 87 14.81 14.54 -7.01
C ALA A 87 14.16 13.28 -7.62
N ALA A 88 14.26 13.13 -8.96
CA ALA A 88 13.76 11.98 -9.68
C ALA A 88 14.36 10.65 -9.18
N LEU A 89 15.68 10.61 -8.95
CA LEU A 89 16.36 9.44 -8.42
C LEU A 89 15.89 9.11 -7.00
N THR A 90 15.73 10.13 -6.15
CA THR A 90 15.27 9.95 -4.76
C THR A 90 13.87 9.36 -4.71
N ALA A 91 12.94 9.90 -5.50
CA ALA A 91 11.57 9.38 -5.59
C ALA A 91 11.51 7.93 -6.11
N ARG A 92 12.25 7.63 -7.18
CA ARG A 92 12.34 6.27 -7.75
C ARG A 92 12.90 5.26 -6.75
N ILE A 93 13.96 5.63 -6.02
CA ILE A 93 14.54 4.77 -4.96
C ILE A 93 13.51 4.59 -3.83
N GLY A 94 12.80 5.65 -3.42
CA GLY A 94 11.75 5.58 -2.42
C GLY A 94 10.67 4.56 -2.79
N CYS A 95 10.09 4.69 -3.97
CA CYS A 95 9.09 3.75 -4.49
C CYS A 95 9.63 2.32 -4.59
N LEU A 96 10.81 2.13 -5.17
CA LEU A 96 11.41 0.80 -5.35
C LEU A 96 11.70 0.12 -4.00
N LEU A 97 12.28 0.84 -3.04
CA LEU A 97 12.59 0.30 -1.72
C LEU A 97 11.33 -0.09 -0.97
N LEU A 98 10.32 0.78 -0.94
CA LEU A 98 9.04 0.47 -0.31
C LEU A 98 8.36 -0.74 -0.97
N GLU A 99 8.33 -0.80 -2.30
CA GLU A 99 7.80 -1.97 -3.01
C GLU A 99 8.50 -3.26 -2.59
N LYS A 100 9.83 -3.31 -2.59
CA LYS A 100 10.60 -4.52 -2.25
C LYS A 100 10.38 -4.93 -0.79
N LEU A 101 10.36 -3.99 0.13
CA LEU A 101 10.15 -4.27 1.55
C LEU A 101 8.73 -4.79 1.82
N LEU A 102 7.71 -4.14 1.29
CA LEU A 102 6.30 -4.52 1.48
C LEU A 102 5.97 -5.85 0.78
N ARG A 103 6.47 -6.09 -0.43
CA ARG A 103 6.36 -7.40 -1.10
C ARG A 103 7.08 -8.51 -0.31
N GLY A 104 8.16 -8.18 0.38
CA GLY A 104 8.90 -9.09 1.27
C GLY A 104 8.18 -9.37 2.60
N GLY A 105 7.00 -8.77 2.82
CA GLY A 105 6.18 -8.99 4.02
C GLY A 105 6.56 -8.12 5.21
N ASN A 106 7.40 -7.11 5.02
CA ASN A 106 7.67 -6.15 6.09
C ASN A 106 6.45 -5.29 6.36
N ASP A 107 6.26 -4.93 7.62
CA ASP A 107 5.25 -3.94 8.03
C ASP A 107 5.56 -2.56 7.44
N ARG A 108 4.51 -1.78 7.16
CA ARG A 108 4.63 -0.43 6.58
C ARG A 108 5.43 0.53 7.45
N THR A 109 5.31 0.44 8.77
CA THR A 109 6.06 1.31 9.71
C THR A 109 7.55 1.00 9.66
N VAL A 110 7.91 -0.28 9.62
CA VAL A 110 9.28 -0.75 9.46
C VAL A 110 9.82 -0.30 8.09
N SER A 111 9.06 -0.47 7.03
CA SER A 111 9.46 -0.10 5.67
C SER A 111 9.73 1.40 5.53
N LEU A 112 8.86 2.24 6.08
CA LEU A 112 9.06 3.70 6.12
C LEU A 112 10.26 4.09 6.98
N GLY A 113 10.46 3.43 8.11
CA GLY A 113 11.65 3.63 8.98
C GLY A 113 12.96 3.30 8.27
N MET A 114 12.99 2.21 7.51
CA MET A 114 14.15 1.80 6.70
C MET A 114 14.43 2.81 5.59
N LEU A 115 13.39 3.25 4.86
CA LEU A 115 13.52 4.29 3.83
C LEU A 115 14.05 5.60 4.43
N ASN A 116 13.48 6.05 5.56
CA ASN A 116 13.94 7.26 6.25
C ASN A 116 15.40 7.17 6.64
N SER A 117 15.83 6.03 7.21
CA SER A 117 17.22 5.79 7.60
C SER A 117 18.15 5.78 6.40
N PHE A 118 17.72 5.19 5.28
CA PHE A 118 18.47 5.16 4.04
C PHE A 118 18.67 6.57 3.47
N LEU A 119 17.62 7.39 3.40
CA LEU A 119 17.70 8.76 2.89
C LEU A 119 18.63 9.61 3.74
N ARG A 120 18.57 9.48 5.07
CA ARG A 120 19.44 10.21 6.00
C ARG A 120 20.91 9.77 6.00
N ALA A 121 21.18 8.54 5.63
CA ALA A 121 22.55 8.02 5.55
C ALA A 121 23.34 8.55 4.34
N LYS A 122 22.64 9.14 3.35
CA LYS A 122 23.31 9.76 2.21
C LYS A 122 24.03 11.04 2.64
N GLN A 123 25.18 11.30 2.01
CA GLN A 123 25.97 12.53 2.28
C GLN A 123 25.38 13.80 1.66
N THR A 124 24.40 13.63 0.77
CA THR A 124 23.64 14.71 0.15
C THR A 124 22.28 14.83 0.79
N GLU A 125 21.74 16.03 0.91
CA GLU A 125 20.37 16.26 1.38
C GLU A 125 19.39 15.56 0.45
N CYS A 126 18.90 14.39 0.88
CA CYS A 126 17.91 13.58 0.17
C CYS A 126 16.69 13.42 1.07
N SER A 127 15.60 13.97 0.61
CA SER A 127 14.30 13.79 1.27
C SER A 127 13.20 13.61 0.23
N CYS A 128 12.14 12.95 0.59
CA CYS A 128 10.97 12.80 -0.27
C CYS A 128 9.68 12.80 0.54
N THR A 129 8.62 13.28 -0.08
CA THR A 129 7.27 13.05 0.42
C THR A 129 6.85 11.62 0.09
N VAL A 130 5.97 11.05 0.89
CA VAL A 130 5.45 9.70 0.64
C VAL A 130 3.97 9.65 0.94
N ASP A 131 3.19 9.19 -0.04
CA ASP A 131 1.87 8.63 0.15
C ASP A 131 1.96 7.11 -0.03
N LEU A 132 1.65 6.37 1.02
CA LEU A 132 1.55 4.91 0.99
C LEU A 132 0.11 4.50 1.29
N LEU A 133 -0.60 4.04 0.29
CA LEU A 133 -1.92 3.46 0.41
C LEU A 133 -1.80 1.93 0.49
N GLU A 134 -2.23 1.36 1.61
CA GLU A 134 -2.35 -0.06 1.85
C GLU A 134 -3.82 -0.45 1.83
N LEU A 135 -4.18 -1.42 1.01
CA LEU A 135 -5.54 -1.92 0.82
C LEU A 135 -5.60 -3.39 1.25
N ASP A 136 -6.26 -3.66 2.37
CA ASP A 136 -6.59 -5.02 2.81
C ASP A 136 -7.84 -5.49 2.02
N LEU A 137 -7.62 -6.35 1.04
CA LEU A 137 -8.65 -6.84 0.15
C LEU A 137 -9.57 -7.89 0.82
N LEU A 138 -9.10 -8.51 1.91
CA LEU A 138 -9.89 -9.49 2.68
C LEU A 138 -10.86 -8.80 3.63
N GLN A 139 -10.43 -7.69 4.24
CA GLN A 139 -11.21 -6.95 5.22
C GLN A 139 -11.90 -5.71 4.63
N SER A 140 -11.69 -5.43 3.34
CA SER A 140 -12.20 -4.22 2.67
C SER A 140 -11.83 -2.94 3.44
N ARG A 141 -10.55 -2.80 3.80
CA ARG A 141 -10.04 -1.65 4.54
C ARG A 141 -8.90 -0.99 3.79
N ALA A 142 -8.84 0.32 3.89
CA ALA A 142 -7.71 1.12 3.42
C ALA A 142 -6.99 1.74 4.63
N THR A 143 -5.67 1.84 4.53
CA THR A 143 -4.84 2.67 5.39
C THR A 143 -3.99 3.55 4.49
N LEU A 144 -4.20 4.85 4.55
CA LEU A 144 -3.36 5.84 3.88
C LEU A 144 -2.37 6.40 4.88
N VAL A 145 -1.08 6.27 4.58
CA VAL A 145 0.02 6.82 5.37
C VAL A 145 0.65 7.94 4.59
N LYS A 146 0.76 9.11 5.20
CA LYS A 146 1.27 10.34 4.57
C LYS A 146 2.47 10.87 5.33
N SER A 147 3.51 11.27 4.60
CA SER A 147 4.70 11.93 5.14
C SER A 147 5.10 13.07 4.21
N GLY A 148 4.72 14.30 4.54
CA GLY A 148 5.01 15.52 3.79
C GLY A 148 4.25 15.69 2.48
N ALA A 149 3.39 14.73 2.12
CA ALA A 149 2.72 14.69 0.82
C ALA A 149 1.51 15.67 0.75
N ALA A 150 1.19 16.10 -0.47
CA ALA A 150 0.00 16.90 -0.78
C ALA A 150 -1.29 16.19 -0.34
N ALA A 151 -2.42 16.90 -0.27
CA ALA A 151 -3.69 16.30 0.11
C ALA A 151 -4.11 15.22 -0.90
N SER A 152 -4.56 14.08 -0.38
CA SER A 152 -5.19 13.01 -1.14
C SER A 152 -6.70 13.09 -1.01
N PHE A 153 -7.45 12.47 -1.91
CA PHE A 153 -8.89 12.60 -1.94
C PHE A 153 -9.56 11.23 -2.05
N LEU A 154 -10.66 11.08 -1.30
CA LEU A 154 -11.59 9.97 -1.43
C LEU A 154 -12.90 10.52 -2.00
N LEU A 155 -13.29 10.06 -3.19
CA LEU A 155 -14.62 10.29 -3.76
C LEU A 155 -15.49 9.07 -3.46
N ARG A 156 -16.55 9.29 -2.70
CA ARG A 156 -17.52 8.27 -2.28
C ARG A 156 -18.93 8.80 -2.45
N GLN A 157 -19.75 8.11 -3.24
CA GLN A 157 -21.18 8.46 -3.46
C GLN A 157 -21.38 9.96 -3.82
N GLY A 158 -20.53 10.50 -4.70
CA GLY A 158 -20.57 11.91 -5.12
C GLY A 158 -20.06 12.93 -4.09
N ARG A 159 -19.56 12.49 -2.93
CA ARG A 159 -18.94 13.35 -1.92
C ARG A 159 -17.43 13.22 -1.97
N LEU A 160 -16.75 14.35 -1.87
CA LEU A 160 -15.29 14.42 -1.84
C LEU A 160 -14.82 14.64 -0.40
N PHE A 161 -13.91 13.77 0.05
CA PHE A 161 -13.24 13.86 1.35
C PHE A 161 -11.75 14.08 1.12
N ALA A 162 -11.21 15.16 1.69
CA ALA A 162 -9.77 15.44 1.65
C ALA A 162 -9.08 14.75 2.83
N ILE A 163 -7.93 14.13 2.57
CA ILE A 163 -7.05 13.51 3.56
C ILE A 163 -5.71 14.24 3.47
N ALA A 164 -5.47 15.15 4.40
CA ALA A 164 -4.24 15.93 4.48
C ALA A 164 -3.36 15.45 5.62
N SER A 165 -2.09 15.84 5.61
CA SER A 165 -1.12 15.58 6.65
C SER A 165 -0.22 16.80 6.83
N ALA A 166 0.17 17.05 8.09
CA ALA A 166 1.18 18.04 8.45
C ALA A 166 2.55 17.40 8.77
N ALA A 167 2.69 16.10 8.53
CA ALA A 167 3.94 15.37 8.77
C ALA A 167 5.06 15.87 7.86
N ALA A 168 6.30 15.87 8.37
CA ALA A 168 7.47 16.23 7.56
C ALA A 168 7.80 15.12 6.54
N PRO A 169 8.43 15.46 5.39
CA PRO A 169 8.95 14.48 4.45
C PRO A 169 9.96 13.51 5.10
N LEU A 170 10.10 12.32 4.52
CA LEU A 170 11.12 11.35 4.94
C LEU A 170 12.52 11.87 4.57
N GLY A 171 13.50 11.50 5.37
CA GLY A 171 14.90 11.92 5.23
C GLY A 171 15.27 13.15 6.06
N ILE A 172 14.32 13.92 6.57
CA ILE A 172 14.55 15.14 7.35
C ILE A 172 14.77 14.82 8.83
N LEU A 173 13.80 14.12 9.44
CA LEU A 173 13.79 13.87 10.88
C LEU A 173 14.43 12.52 11.24
N LYS A 174 14.97 12.39 12.46
CA LYS A 174 15.54 11.12 12.96
C LYS A 174 14.52 9.99 12.99
N SER A 175 13.31 10.27 13.43
CA SER A 175 12.20 9.33 13.50
C SER A 175 11.14 9.68 12.45
N VAL A 176 10.45 8.66 11.97
CA VAL A 176 9.32 8.85 11.07
C VAL A 176 8.11 9.32 11.88
N HIS A 177 7.52 10.43 11.47
CA HIS A 177 6.29 10.99 12.02
C HIS A 177 5.21 11.03 10.94
N ALA A 178 4.93 9.86 10.32
CA ALA A 178 3.90 9.77 9.29
C ALA A 178 2.50 9.72 9.93
N GLU A 179 1.56 10.43 9.35
CA GLU A 179 0.16 10.39 9.76
C GLU A 179 -0.57 9.26 9.04
N GLN A 180 -1.45 8.57 9.77
CA GLN A 180 -2.21 7.44 9.25
C GLN A 180 -3.70 7.68 9.35
N THR A 181 -4.40 7.47 8.24
CA THR A 181 -5.87 7.50 8.19
C THR A 181 -6.37 6.15 7.69
N ALA A 182 -7.17 5.47 8.52
CA ALA A 182 -7.75 4.18 8.18
C ALA A 182 -9.27 4.30 8.00
N PHE A 183 -9.82 3.64 6.97
CA PHE A 183 -11.25 3.65 6.68
C PHE A 183 -11.69 2.35 5.99
N ALA A 184 -12.97 2.02 6.10
CA ALA A 184 -13.55 0.92 5.34
C ALA A 184 -13.68 1.32 3.87
N LEU A 185 -13.43 0.38 2.96
CA LEU A 185 -13.66 0.56 1.52
C LEU A 185 -15.09 0.18 1.14
N CYS A 186 -15.69 0.95 0.25
CA CYS A 186 -17.00 0.69 -0.33
C CYS A 186 -16.86 0.49 -1.85
N PRO A 187 -17.72 -0.34 -2.46
CA PRO A 187 -17.77 -0.43 -3.91
C PRO A 187 -18.05 0.94 -4.54
N GLY A 188 -17.26 1.29 -5.56
CA GLY A 188 -17.36 2.58 -6.24
C GLY A 188 -16.55 3.71 -5.61
N ASP A 189 -15.80 3.47 -4.54
CA ASP A 189 -14.82 4.44 -4.03
C ASP A 189 -13.74 4.73 -5.06
N ILE A 190 -13.37 6.01 -5.19
CA ILE A 190 -12.21 6.45 -5.98
C ILE A 190 -11.26 7.18 -5.04
N LEU A 191 -10.03 6.68 -4.97
CA LEU A 191 -8.93 7.30 -4.22
C LEU A 191 -7.98 7.97 -5.20
N VAL A 192 -7.65 9.24 -4.93
CA VAL A 192 -6.73 10.05 -5.75
C VAL A 192 -5.59 10.49 -4.86
N LEU A 193 -4.37 10.11 -5.22
CA LEU A 193 -3.13 10.56 -4.62
C LEU A 193 -2.48 11.59 -5.56
N LEU A 194 -2.00 12.69 -5.03
CA LEU A 194 -1.40 13.80 -5.79
C LEU A 194 -0.04 14.17 -5.19
N SER A 195 0.86 14.60 -6.06
CA SER A 195 2.14 15.23 -5.71
C SER A 195 2.09 16.72 -6.01
#